data_a6e72b56169774e2a49e44c9d4ce2f8e
#
_entry.id   a6e72b56169774e2a49e44c9d4ce2f8e
#
_cell.length_a   1.000
_cell.length_b   1.000
_cell.length_c   1.000
_cell.angle_alpha   90.00
_cell.angle_beta   90.00
_cell.angle_gamma   90.00
#
_symmetry.space_group_name_H-M   'P 1'
#
loop_
_entity.id
_entity.type
_entity.pdbx_description
1 polymer ?
#
loop_
_entity_poly.entity_id
_entity_poly.type
_entity_poly.pdbx_seq_one_letter_code
_entity_poly.pdbx_strand_id
1 'polypeptide(L)'
;VSRPIGLLVVDDHPVVRDGLSSMFAREPEFEVLGEAGDGAEAVRLALTLRPDVILMDLRMPGMDGVSATRELAERGSGARVLVLTTYDTDSHVLPAIEAGATGYLLKDVPRDELLRAVRAAARGEAVLAPSVAALLMNRVRAPVPGPLSAREVEVLQLVASGATNREAAARLFLTEATVKSHLLNIYAKLGVNDRAAAVTEAFNRGLLVPRPPEPT
;
A
#
# COMPACT_ATOMS: atom_id res chain seq x y z
N VAL A 1 -19.66 -16.61 28.80
CA VAL A 1 -19.78 -15.40 27.99
C VAL A 1 -18.40 -15.09 27.54
N SER A 2 -18.10 -15.12 26.21
CA SER A 2 -16.81 -14.72 25.69
C SER A 2 -16.61 -13.23 25.95
N ARG A 3 -15.37 -12.80 26.22
CA ARG A 3 -15.05 -11.37 26.36
C ARG A 3 -15.37 -10.62 25.06
N PRO A 4 -15.74 -9.34 25.13
CA PRO A 4 -15.91 -8.52 23.93
C PRO A 4 -14.60 -8.43 23.13
N ILE A 5 -14.73 -8.22 21.82
CA ILE A 5 -13.59 -7.97 20.90
C ILE A 5 -13.09 -6.55 21.17
N GLY A 6 -11.86 -6.43 21.64
CA GLY A 6 -11.22 -5.15 21.92
C GLY A 6 -10.74 -4.45 20.64
N LEU A 7 -11.17 -3.21 20.44
CA LEU A 7 -10.86 -2.42 19.24
C LEU A 7 -9.99 -1.21 19.57
N LEU A 8 -9.07 -0.90 18.68
CA LEU A 8 -8.40 0.39 18.61
C LEU A 8 -8.80 1.06 17.29
N VAL A 9 -9.36 2.28 17.35
CA VAL A 9 -9.78 3.05 16.18
C VAL A 9 -8.72 4.08 15.85
N VAL A 10 -8.19 4.05 14.62
CA VAL A 10 -7.08 4.90 14.18
C VAL A 10 -7.45 5.63 12.91
N ASP A 11 -7.59 6.95 12.99
CA ASP A 11 -7.93 7.83 11.87
C ASP A 11 -7.55 9.28 12.24
N ASP A 12 -7.04 10.07 11.32
CA ASP A 12 -6.68 11.46 11.61
C ASP A 12 -7.90 12.41 11.66
N HIS A 13 -9.07 11.96 11.15
CA HIS A 13 -10.32 12.72 11.16
C HIS A 13 -11.14 12.41 12.42
N PRO A 14 -11.30 13.34 13.37
CA PRO A 14 -12.05 13.11 14.62
C PRO A 14 -13.48 12.63 14.38
N VAL A 15 -14.18 13.21 13.41
CA VAL A 15 -15.58 12.84 13.10
C VAL A 15 -15.69 11.37 12.67
N VAL A 16 -14.71 10.85 11.96
CA VAL A 16 -14.68 9.44 11.55
C VAL A 16 -14.45 8.55 12.77
N ARG A 17 -13.49 8.91 13.63
CA ARG A 17 -13.24 8.14 14.88
C ARG A 17 -14.47 8.11 15.75
N ASP A 18 -15.10 9.28 16.03
CA ASP A 18 -16.32 9.37 16.83
C ASP A 18 -17.47 8.54 16.24
N GLY A 19 -17.61 8.55 14.91
CA GLY A 19 -18.61 7.76 14.19
C GLY A 19 -18.41 6.27 14.35
N LEU A 20 -17.18 5.78 14.14
CA LEU A 20 -16.81 4.38 14.29
C LEU A 20 -16.97 3.93 15.74
N SER A 21 -16.44 4.69 16.69
CA SER A 21 -16.54 4.37 18.13
C SER A 21 -17.99 4.29 18.59
N SER A 22 -18.83 5.27 18.19
CA SER A 22 -20.26 5.27 18.49
C SER A 22 -20.99 4.09 17.85
N MET A 23 -20.59 3.67 16.67
CA MET A 23 -21.17 2.53 15.98
C MET A 23 -20.86 1.22 16.71
N PHE A 24 -19.62 0.99 17.10
CA PHE A 24 -19.20 -0.22 17.80
C PHE A 24 -19.71 -0.26 19.24
N ALA A 25 -19.80 0.88 19.95
CA ALA A 25 -20.35 0.96 21.30
C ALA A 25 -21.82 0.52 21.42
N ARG A 26 -22.56 0.47 20.29
CA ARG A 26 -23.94 -0.05 20.25
C ARG A 26 -24.04 -1.57 20.19
N GLU A 27 -22.92 -2.25 19.98
CA GLU A 27 -22.84 -3.70 19.82
C GLU A 27 -22.11 -4.29 21.03
N PRO A 28 -22.79 -5.04 21.91
CA PRO A 28 -22.21 -5.51 23.18
C PRO A 28 -21.05 -6.53 22.99
N GLU A 29 -20.85 -7.02 21.79
CA GLU A 29 -19.75 -7.92 21.45
C GLU A 29 -18.42 -7.21 21.16
N PHE A 30 -18.41 -5.87 21.06
CA PHE A 30 -17.21 -5.06 20.84
C PHE A 30 -16.98 -4.10 21.98
N GLU A 31 -15.71 -3.77 22.21
CA GLU A 31 -15.26 -2.77 23.16
C GLU A 31 -14.20 -1.88 22.50
N VAL A 32 -14.46 -0.59 22.37
CA VAL A 32 -13.45 0.36 21.90
C VAL A 32 -12.52 0.69 23.06
N LEU A 33 -11.32 0.14 23.03
CA LEU A 33 -10.29 0.30 24.08
C LEU A 33 -9.57 1.65 23.99
N GLY A 34 -9.56 2.27 22.81
CA GLY A 34 -8.91 3.55 22.61
C GLY A 34 -9.06 4.06 21.18
N GLU A 35 -8.60 5.30 21.00
CA GLU A 35 -8.57 6.00 19.72
C GLU A 35 -7.20 6.63 19.51
N ALA A 36 -6.75 6.71 18.26
CA ALA A 36 -5.51 7.38 17.88
C ALA A 36 -5.71 8.26 16.65
N GLY A 37 -5.03 9.40 16.61
CA GLY A 37 -5.07 10.34 15.50
C GLY A 37 -3.92 10.19 14.50
N ASP A 38 -2.92 9.37 14.82
CA ASP A 38 -1.76 9.10 13.96
C ASP A 38 -1.16 7.72 14.24
N GLY A 39 -0.24 7.28 13.37
CA GLY A 39 0.37 5.97 13.46
C GLY A 39 1.26 5.76 14.69
N ALA A 40 1.96 6.79 15.16
CA ALA A 40 2.84 6.68 16.32
C ALA A 40 2.04 6.49 17.60
N GLU A 41 0.94 7.22 17.75
CA GLU A 41 -0.01 7.03 18.84
C GLU A 41 -0.67 5.65 18.77
N ALA A 42 -1.05 5.20 17.56
CA ALA A 42 -1.64 3.89 17.34
C ALA A 42 -0.71 2.76 17.82
N VAL A 43 0.59 2.82 17.46
CA VAL A 43 1.58 1.83 17.92
C VAL A 43 1.70 1.84 19.44
N ARG A 44 1.83 3.00 20.07
CA ARG A 44 1.93 3.14 21.52
C ARG A 44 0.73 2.55 22.26
N LEU A 45 -0.49 2.90 21.79
CA LEU A 45 -1.74 2.42 22.39
C LEU A 45 -1.94 0.92 22.14
N ALA A 46 -1.65 0.40 20.96
CA ALA A 46 -1.77 -1.01 20.66
C ALA A 46 -0.91 -1.89 21.57
N LEU A 47 0.32 -1.49 21.86
CA LEU A 47 1.22 -2.22 22.76
C LEU A 47 0.77 -2.18 24.22
N THR A 48 0.10 -1.10 24.63
CA THR A 48 -0.39 -0.91 25.99
C THR A 48 -1.74 -1.60 26.21
N LEU A 49 -2.70 -1.33 25.31
CA LEU A 49 -4.10 -1.78 25.45
C LEU A 49 -4.33 -3.21 24.95
N ARG A 50 -3.44 -3.70 24.08
CA ARG A 50 -3.49 -5.02 23.46
C ARG A 50 -4.86 -5.32 22.84
N PRO A 51 -5.33 -4.51 21.88
CA PRO A 51 -6.59 -4.75 21.18
C PRO A 51 -6.54 -6.06 20.40
N ASP A 52 -7.69 -6.64 20.13
CA ASP A 52 -7.82 -7.79 19.24
C ASP A 52 -7.72 -7.35 17.78
N VAL A 53 -8.35 -6.19 17.45
CA VAL A 53 -8.36 -5.62 16.09
C VAL A 53 -8.07 -4.13 16.16
N ILE A 54 -7.27 -3.66 15.21
CA ILE A 54 -6.99 -2.25 14.96
C ILE A 54 -7.67 -1.87 13.64
N LEU A 55 -8.60 -0.91 13.69
CA LEU A 55 -9.12 -0.25 12.48
C LEU A 55 -8.17 0.87 12.12
N MET A 56 -7.46 0.73 10.99
CA MET A 56 -6.34 1.58 10.64
C MET A 56 -6.61 2.37 9.37
N ASP A 57 -6.65 3.70 9.44
CA ASP A 57 -6.52 4.51 8.23
C ASP A 57 -5.08 4.50 7.73
N LEU A 58 -4.91 4.61 6.41
CA LEU A 58 -3.58 4.64 5.80
C LEU A 58 -2.99 6.04 5.75
N ARG A 59 -3.82 7.05 5.54
CA ARG A 59 -3.35 8.43 5.35
C ARG A 59 -3.51 9.25 6.62
N MET A 60 -2.43 9.38 7.33
CA MET A 60 -2.36 10.19 8.54
C MET A 60 -1.09 11.05 8.54
N PRO A 61 -1.08 12.22 9.16
CA PRO A 61 0.09 13.05 9.31
C PRO A 61 1.15 12.34 10.18
N GLY A 62 2.42 12.61 9.91
CA GLY A 62 3.53 12.00 10.64
C GLY A 62 3.76 10.55 10.23
N MET A 63 3.45 9.60 11.08
CA MET A 63 3.53 8.17 10.77
C MET A 63 2.24 7.71 10.11
N ASP A 64 2.33 7.25 8.88
CA ASP A 64 1.21 6.70 8.11
C ASP A 64 0.81 5.29 8.60
N GLY A 65 -0.38 4.82 8.16
CA GLY A 65 -0.91 3.53 8.60
C GLY A 65 -0.11 2.32 8.10
N VAL A 66 0.58 2.42 6.97
CA VAL A 66 1.46 1.34 6.47
C VAL A 66 2.68 1.19 7.36
N SER A 67 3.33 2.31 7.70
CA SER A 67 4.48 2.35 8.61
C SER A 67 4.10 1.87 10.01
N ALA A 68 2.94 2.30 10.53
CA ALA A 68 2.41 1.84 11.81
C ALA A 68 2.14 0.33 11.80
N THR A 69 1.53 -0.21 10.74
CA THR A 69 1.26 -1.65 10.60
C THR A 69 2.56 -2.45 10.62
N ARG A 70 3.58 -2.00 9.89
CA ARG A 70 4.90 -2.66 9.87
C ARG A 70 5.56 -2.64 11.24
N GLU A 71 5.56 -1.50 11.92
CA GLU A 71 6.14 -1.38 13.26
C GLU A 71 5.41 -2.26 14.28
N LEU A 72 4.09 -2.37 14.21
CA LEU A 72 3.30 -3.28 15.04
C LEU A 72 3.70 -4.75 14.82
N ALA A 73 3.88 -5.16 13.56
CA ALA A 73 4.34 -6.51 13.22
C ALA A 73 5.76 -6.78 13.74
N GLU A 74 6.71 -5.86 13.54
CA GLU A 74 8.09 -5.95 14.02
C GLU A 74 8.19 -6.03 15.54
N ARG A 75 7.31 -5.33 16.24
CA ARG A 75 7.23 -5.37 17.72
C ARG A 75 6.45 -6.56 18.26
N GLY A 76 5.97 -7.46 17.40
CA GLY A 76 5.25 -8.66 17.81
C GLY A 76 3.86 -8.38 18.39
N SER A 77 3.19 -7.31 17.95
CA SER A 77 1.81 -7.05 18.31
C SER A 77 0.93 -8.22 17.84
N GLY A 78 0.14 -8.79 18.76
CA GLY A 78 -0.85 -9.83 18.43
C GLY A 78 -2.12 -9.28 17.77
N ALA A 79 -2.29 -7.96 17.71
CA ALA A 79 -3.46 -7.31 17.15
C ALA A 79 -3.57 -7.53 15.64
N ARG A 80 -4.79 -7.74 15.15
CA ARG A 80 -5.09 -7.85 13.72
C ARG A 80 -5.35 -6.46 13.15
N VAL A 81 -4.58 -6.05 12.14
CA VAL A 81 -4.78 -4.76 11.50
C VAL A 81 -5.75 -4.91 10.34
N LEU A 82 -6.92 -4.28 10.46
CA LEU A 82 -7.92 -4.14 9.42
C LEU A 82 -7.86 -2.71 8.88
N VAL A 83 -7.34 -2.57 7.67
CA VAL A 83 -7.26 -1.26 7.01
C VAL A 83 -8.66 -0.79 6.62
N LEU A 84 -8.96 0.46 6.93
CA LEU A 84 -10.22 1.13 6.58
C LEU A 84 -9.90 2.50 5.97
N THR A 85 -9.98 2.63 4.66
CA THR A 85 -9.52 3.83 3.93
C THR A 85 -10.46 4.25 2.81
N THR A 86 -10.30 5.45 2.30
CA THR A 86 -11.05 5.95 1.12
C THR A 86 -10.42 5.53 -0.21
N TYR A 87 -9.27 4.86 -0.19
CA TYR A 87 -8.48 4.57 -1.39
C TYR A 87 -8.34 3.07 -1.63
N ASP A 88 -8.57 2.66 -2.89
CA ASP A 88 -8.45 1.28 -3.38
C ASP A 88 -7.37 1.12 -4.47
N THR A 89 -6.43 2.06 -4.56
CA THR A 89 -5.38 2.03 -5.58
C THR A 89 -4.22 1.11 -5.22
N ASP A 90 -3.60 0.51 -6.23
CA ASP A 90 -2.43 -0.38 -6.12
C ASP A 90 -1.33 0.17 -5.21
N SER A 91 -1.11 1.49 -5.27
CA SER A 91 -0.08 2.18 -4.50
C SER A 91 -0.28 2.14 -2.98
N HIS A 92 -1.48 1.81 -2.50
CA HIS A 92 -1.80 1.76 -1.07
C HIS A 92 -2.10 0.35 -0.58
N VAL A 93 -2.76 -0.46 -1.40
CA VAL A 93 -3.19 -1.82 -1.04
C VAL A 93 -2.00 -2.74 -0.79
N LEU A 94 -1.10 -2.83 -1.77
CA LEU A 94 0.04 -3.77 -1.69
C LEU A 94 0.97 -3.46 -0.51
N PRO A 95 1.43 -2.21 -0.29
CA PRO A 95 2.26 -1.89 0.86
C PRO A 95 1.62 -2.23 2.21
N ALA A 96 0.29 -2.06 2.35
CA ALA A 96 -0.42 -2.39 3.58
C ALA A 96 -0.44 -3.89 3.85
N ILE A 97 -0.67 -4.71 2.81
CA ILE A 97 -0.66 -6.17 2.93
C ILE A 97 0.76 -6.68 3.21
N GLU A 98 1.76 -6.16 2.51
CA GLU A 98 3.17 -6.49 2.74
C GLU A 98 3.66 -6.09 4.15
N ALA A 99 3.08 -5.03 4.73
CA ALA A 99 3.32 -4.63 6.11
C ALA A 99 2.65 -5.55 7.14
N GLY A 100 1.77 -6.47 6.73
CA GLY A 100 1.12 -7.45 7.59
C GLY A 100 -0.34 -7.16 7.93
N ALA A 101 -1.03 -6.28 7.17
CA ALA A 101 -2.47 -6.07 7.37
C ALA A 101 -3.24 -7.37 7.16
N THR A 102 -4.16 -7.68 8.09
CA THR A 102 -5.03 -8.87 8.05
C THR A 102 -6.19 -8.67 7.07
N GLY A 103 -6.58 -7.43 6.82
CA GLY A 103 -7.67 -7.12 5.90
C GLY A 103 -7.63 -5.69 5.38
N TYR A 104 -8.46 -5.45 4.37
CA TYR A 104 -8.54 -4.16 3.69
C TYR A 104 -9.96 -3.87 3.22
N LEU A 105 -10.55 -2.79 3.71
CA LEU A 105 -11.90 -2.32 3.38
C LEU A 105 -11.88 -0.84 2.98
N LEU A 106 -12.91 -0.44 2.26
CA LEU A 106 -13.17 0.97 1.97
C LEU A 106 -14.06 1.58 3.05
N LYS A 107 -13.90 2.89 3.32
CA LYS A 107 -14.68 3.62 4.34
C LYS A 107 -16.17 3.76 4.01
N ASP A 108 -16.58 3.49 2.76
CA ASP A 108 -17.96 3.48 2.30
C ASP A 108 -18.66 2.12 2.50
N VAL A 109 -17.97 1.14 3.07
CA VAL A 109 -18.52 -0.18 3.36
C VAL A 109 -19.76 -0.07 4.27
N PRO A 110 -20.86 -0.82 3.98
CA PRO A 110 -22.03 -0.84 4.84
C PRO A 110 -21.69 -1.31 6.27
N ARG A 111 -22.36 -0.70 7.26
CA ARG A 111 -22.15 -1.01 8.69
C ARG A 111 -22.10 -2.50 8.99
N ASP A 112 -23.08 -3.27 8.51
CA ASP A 112 -23.18 -4.71 8.81
C ASP A 112 -22.02 -5.50 8.19
N GLU A 113 -21.48 -5.03 7.09
CA GLU A 113 -20.29 -5.62 6.47
C GLU A 113 -19.03 -5.31 7.27
N LEU A 114 -18.88 -4.06 7.76
CA LEU A 114 -17.77 -3.70 8.65
C LEU A 114 -17.80 -4.52 9.95
N LEU A 115 -18.96 -4.70 10.58
CA LEU A 115 -19.09 -5.53 11.79
C LEU A 115 -18.68 -6.99 11.49
N ARG A 116 -19.12 -7.55 10.37
CA ARG A 116 -18.70 -8.91 9.94
C ARG A 116 -17.20 -9.00 9.71
N ALA A 117 -16.63 -7.99 9.06
CA ALA A 117 -15.21 -7.91 8.78
C ALA A 117 -14.35 -7.89 10.05
N VAL A 118 -14.76 -7.11 11.06
CA VAL A 118 -14.05 -7.04 12.35
C VAL A 118 -14.13 -8.39 13.08
N ARG A 119 -15.30 -9.06 13.07
CA ARG A 119 -15.42 -10.42 13.65
C ARG A 119 -14.49 -11.42 12.96
N ALA A 120 -14.42 -11.37 11.62
CA ALA A 120 -13.55 -12.25 10.84
C ALA A 120 -12.08 -11.94 11.11
N ALA A 121 -11.69 -10.66 11.12
CA ALA A 121 -10.34 -10.25 11.46
C ALA A 121 -9.91 -10.70 12.86
N ALA A 122 -10.79 -10.57 13.87
CA ALA A 122 -10.52 -11.04 15.23
C ALA A 122 -10.23 -12.55 15.30
N ARG A 123 -10.82 -13.35 14.39
CA ARG A 123 -10.51 -14.79 14.25
C ARG A 123 -9.26 -15.07 13.44
N GLY A 124 -8.59 -14.04 12.92
CA GLY A 124 -7.42 -14.17 12.04
C GLY A 124 -7.76 -14.51 10.58
N GLU A 125 -9.01 -14.38 10.19
CA GLU A 125 -9.44 -14.60 8.81
C GLU A 125 -9.10 -13.37 7.95
N ALA A 126 -8.61 -13.59 6.73
CA ALA A 126 -8.34 -12.51 5.79
C ALA A 126 -9.65 -11.88 5.29
N VAL A 127 -9.72 -10.56 5.32
CA VAL A 127 -10.90 -9.79 4.88
C VAL A 127 -10.48 -8.82 3.80
N LEU A 128 -11.00 -8.99 2.60
CA LEU A 128 -10.66 -8.13 1.47
C LEU A 128 -11.94 -7.67 0.76
N ALA A 129 -12.03 -6.38 0.49
CA ALA A 129 -13.03 -5.86 -0.43
C ALA A 129 -12.87 -6.52 -1.81
N PRO A 130 -13.95 -6.76 -2.58
CA PRO A 130 -13.87 -7.41 -3.89
C PRO A 130 -12.91 -6.72 -4.87
N SER A 131 -12.86 -5.38 -4.88
CA SER A 131 -11.91 -4.59 -5.69
C SER A 131 -10.46 -4.90 -5.32
N VAL A 132 -10.16 -4.99 -4.02
CA VAL A 132 -8.83 -5.31 -3.50
C VAL A 132 -8.43 -6.75 -3.81
N ALA A 133 -9.36 -7.70 -3.68
CA ALA A 133 -9.14 -9.09 -4.06
C ALA A 133 -8.82 -9.23 -5.57
N ALA A 134 -9.57 -8.53 -6.44
CA ALA A 134 -9.32 -8.51 -7.88
C ALA A 134 -7.93 -7.95 -8.20
N LEU A 135 -7.51 -6.88 -7.52
CA LEU A 135 -6.20 -6.25 -7.67
C LEU A 135 -5.08 -7.24 -7.31
N LEU A 136 -5.18 -7.91 -6.17
CA LEU A 136 -4.20 -8.93 -5.75
C LEU A 136 -4.14 -10.12 -6.72
N MET A 137 -5.30 -10.60 -7.20
CA MET A 137 -5.36 -11.67 -8.19
C MET A 137 -4.67 -11.28 -9.50
N ASN A 138 -4.85 -10.03 -9.94
CA ASN A 138 -4.16 -9.50 -11.13
C ASN A 138 -2.65 -9.44 -10.89
N ARG A 139 -2.20 -9.05 -9.71
CA ARG A 139 -0.77 -9.03 -9.34
C ARG A 139 -0.15 -10.43 -9.32
N VAL A 140 -0.85 -11.40 -8.75
CA VAL A 140 -0.40 -12.82 -8.75
C VAL A 140 -0.35 -13.40 -10.16
N ARG A 141 -1.29 -13.00 -11.03
CA ARG A 141 -1.33 -13.44 -12.43
C ARG A 141 -0.36 -12.67 -13.31
N ALA A 142 0.10 -11.49 -12.90
CA ALA A 142 1.12 -10.76 -13.63
C ALA A 142 2.38 -11.64 -13.73
N PRO A 143 2.97 -11.81 -14.91
CA PRO A 143 4.23 -12.50 -15.05
C PRO A 143 5.25 -11.90 -14.08
N VAL A 144 6.01 -12.72 -13.37
CA VAL A 144 7.15 -12.26 -12.57
C VAL A 144 7.96 -11.31 -13.45
N PRO A 145 8.31 -10.11 -13.01
CA PRO A 145 9.05 -9.16 -13.84
C PRO A 145 10.33 -9.83 -14.33
N GLY A 146 10.31 -10.29 -15.58
CA GLY A 146 11.47 -10.85 -16.24
C GLY A 146 12.50 -9.75 -16.54
N PRO A 147 13.61 -10.07 -17.17
CA PRO A 147 14.58 -9.07 -17.62
C PRO A 147 13.89 -8.04 -18.53
N LEU A 148 14.45 -6.86 -18.60
CA LEU A 148 13.94 -5.83 -19.51
C LEU A 148 13.94 -6.39 -20.94
N SER A 149 12.86 -6.18 -21.67
CA SER A 149 12.80 -6.47 -23.10
C SER A 149 13.77 -5.56 -23.87
N ALA A 150 14.20 -5.93 -25.07
CA ALA A 150 15.03 -5.08 -25.91
C ALA A 150 14.44 -3.68 -26.07
N ARG A 151 13.11 -3.58 -26.21
CA ARG A 151 12.42 -2.30 -26.38
C ARG A 151 12.42 -1.45 -25.10
N GLU A 152 12.30 -2.07 -23.94
CA GLU A 152 12.42 -1.39 -22.65
C GLU A 152 13.84 -0.90 -22.40
N VAL A 153 14.86 -1.67 -22.82
CA VAL A 153 16.26 -1.22 -22.75
C VAL A 153 16.49 -0.01 -23.66
N GLU A 154 15.98 0.00 -24.89
CA GLU A 154 16.08 1.15 -25.81
C GLU A 154 15.42 2.41 -25.21
N VAL A 155 14.22 2.28 -24.64
CA VAL A 155 13.56 3.40 -23.96
C VAL A 155 14.40 3.89 -22.79
N LEU A 156 14.92 2.98 -21.96
CA LEU A 156 15.70 3.31 -20.78
C LEU A 156 17.04 3.99 -21.14
N GLN A 157 17.68 3.58 -22.23
CA GLN A 157 18.90 4.22 -22.75
C GLN A 157 18.65 5.68 -23.15
N LEU A 158 17.55 5.94 -23.85
CA LEU A 158 17.18 7.32 -24.22
C LEU A 158 16.87 8.17 -22.99
N VAL A 159 16.17 7.58 -22.02
CA VAL A 159 15.86 8.24 -20.75
C VAL A 159 17.13 8.54 -19.95
N ALA A 160 18.09 7.65 -19.92
CA ALA A 160 19.37 7.83 -19.26
C ALA A 160 20.25 8.90 -19.96
N SER A 161 20.08 9.08 -21.28
CA SER A 161 20.72 10.17 -22.02
C SER A 161 20.02 11.54 -21.88
N GLY A 162 19.01 11.64 -21.01
CA GLY A 162 18.28 12.89 -20.73
C GLY A 162 17.10 13.18 -21.67
N ALA A 163 16.76 12.29 -22.61
CA ALA A 163 15.66 12.50 -23.53
C ALA A 163 14.31 12.56 -22.79
N THR A 164 13.46 13.52 -23.14
CA THR A 164 12.07 13.56 -22.70
C THR A 164 11.24 12.40 -23.29
N ASN A 165 10.06 12.11 -22.75
CA ASN A 165 9.20 11.07 -23.31
C ASN A 165 8.83 11.35 -24.77
N ARG A 166 8.64 12.62 -25.12
CA ARG A 166 8.36 13.07 -26.49
C ARG A 166 9.54 12.82 -27.43
N GLU A 167 10.76 13.12 -27.00
CA GLU A 167 11.96 12.87 -27.78
C GLU A 167 12.25 11.38 -27.94
N ALA A 168 12.08 10.59 -26.86
CA ALA A 168 12.19 9.15 -26.93
C ALA A 168 11.15 8.54 -27.87
N ALA A 169 9.89 9.02 -27.83
CA ALA A 169 8.84 8.61 -28.74
C ALA A 169 9.19 8.87 -30.20
N ALA A 170 9.67 10.09 -30.51
CA ALA A 170 10.10 10.45 -31.86
C ALA A 170 11.24 9.57 -32.36
N ARG A 171 12.29 9.34 -31.53
CA ARG A 171 13.46 8.52 -31.92
C ARG A 171 13.14 7.04 -32.11
N LEU A 172 12.13 6.54 -31.38
CA LEU A 172 11.73 5.14 -31.42
C LEU A 172 10.53 4.87 -32.33
N PHE A 173 10.00 5.90 -33.02
CA PHE A 173 8.78 5.81 -33.83
C PHE A 173 7.58 5.27 -33.04
N LEU A 174 7.42 5.77 -31.80
CA LEU A 174 6.33 5.45 -30.88
C LEU A 174 5.46 6.67 -30.58
N THR A 175 4.35 6.45 -29.89
CA THR A 175 3.61 7.52 -29.24
C THR A 175 4.17 7.82 -27.84
N GLU A 176 3.97 9.05 -27.36
CA GLU A 176 4.37 9.41 -25.99
C GLU A 176 3.67 8.54 -24.93
N ALA A 177 2.39 8.16 -25.17
CA ALA A 177 1.65 7.25 -24.33
C ALA A 177 2.30 5.86 -24.25
N THR A 178 2.81 5.35 -25.38
CA THR A 178 3.53 4.07 -25.43
C THR A 178 4.85 4.12 -24.63
N VAL A 179 5.58 5.23 -24.74
CA VAL A 179 6.82 5.43 -23.94
C VAL A 179 6.50 5.47 -22.44
N LYS A 180 5.42 6.15 -22.04
CA LYS A 180 4.95 6.15 -20.63
C LYS A 180 4.63 4.73 -20.14
N SER A 181 3.95 3.92 -20.96
CA SER A 181 3.65 2.53 -20.63
C SER A 181 4.90 1.67 -20.46
N HIS A 182 5.89 1.84 -21.37
CA HIS A 182 7.19 1.17 -21.22
C HIS A 182 7.91 1.58 -19.94
N LEU A 183 7.90 2.87 -19.59
CA LEU A 183 8.52 3.34 -18.34
C LEU A 183 7.87 2.75 -17.10
N LEU A 184 6.54 2.65 -17.05
CA LEU A 184 5.85 1.99 -15.93
C LEU A 184 6.25 0.52 -15.80
N ASN A 185 6.36 -0.20 -16.92
CA ASN A 185 6.82 -1.59 -16.92
C ASN A 185 8.29 -1.70 -16.48
N ILE A 186 9.16 -0.78 -16.93
CA ILE A 186 10.57 -0.72 -16.51
C ILE A 186 10.64 -0.49 -15.00
N TYR A 187 9.88 0.46 -14.45
CA TYR A 187 9.86 0.73 -13.00
C TYR A 187 9.44 -0.50 -12.21
N ALA A 188 8.39 -1.18 -12.64
CA ALA A 188 7.94 -2.42 -12.02
C ALA A 188 9.01 -3.53 -12.05
N LYS A 189 9.71 -3.70 -13.19
CA LYS A 189 10.76 -4.71 -13.39
C LYS A 189 12.03 -4.40 -12.60
N LEU A 190 12.36 -3.12 -12.42
CA LEU A 190 13.52 -2.69 -11.65
C LEU A 190 13.23 -2.56 -10.15
N GLY A 191 11.94 -2.55 -9.74
CA GLY A 191 11.55 -2.37 -8.35
C GLY A 191 11.71 -0.93 -7.85
N VAL A 192 11.50 0.05 -8.73
CA VAL A 192 11.68 1.50 -8.46
C VAL A 192 10.40 2.26 -8.76
N ASN A 193 10.29 3.50 -8.25
CA ASN A 193 9.05 4.27 -8.33
C ASN A 193 9.15 5.53 -9.21
N ASP A 194 10.34 5.90 -9.64
CA ASP A 194 10.56 7.11 -10.43
C ASP A 194 11.65 6.94 -11.49
N ARG A 195 11.74 7.97 -12.35
CA ARG A 195 12.66 8.03 -13.48
C ARG A 195 14.14 8.02 -13.07
N ALA A 196 14.49 8.78 -12.04
CA ALA A 196 15.88 8.91 -11.60
C ALA A 196 16.35 7.61 -10.94
N ALA A 197 15.51 7.02 -10.09
CA ALA A 197 15.76 5.71 -9.49
C ALA A 197 15.90 4.61 -10.54
N ALA A 198 15.09 4.63 -11.60
CA ALA A 198 15.18 3.65 -12.69
C ALA A 198 16.52 3.72 -13.43
N VAL A 199 17.02 4.92 -13.72
CA VAL A 199 18.32 5.12 -14.38
C VAL A 199 19.46 4.66 -13.46
N THR A 200 19.42 5.03 -12.18
CA THR A 200 20.42 4.62 -11.19
C THR A 200 20.48 3.10 -11.05
N GLU A 201 19.34 2.47 -10.89
CA GLU A 201 19.25 1.02 -10.73
C GLU A 201 19.69 0.26 -11.98
N ALA A 202 19.41 0.82 -13.16
CA ALA A 202 19.87 0.22 -14.42
C ALA A 202 21.40 0.25 -14.57
N PHE A 203 22.06 1.31 -14.12
CA PHE A 203 23.52 1.36 -14.05
C PHE A 203 24.08 0.38 -13.02
N ASN A 204 23.48 0.30 -11.82
CA ASN A 204 23.88 -0.63 -10.76
C ASN A 204 23.81 -2.10 -11.22
N ARG A 205 22.80 -2.45 -12.03
CA ARG A 205 22.62 -3.81 -12.58
C ARG A 205 23.42 -4.06 -13.88
N GLY A 206 24.19 -3.07 -14.37
CA GLY A 206 24.93 -3.20 -15.62
C GLY A 206 24.06 -3.28 -16.89
N LEU A 207 22.79 -2.86 -16.80
CA LEU A 207 21.86 -2.83 -17.94
C LEU A 207 22.12 -1.64 -18.86
N LEU A 208 22.80 -0.61 -18.35
CA LEU A 208 23.25 0.55 -19.08
C LEU A 208 24.76 0.68 -18.95
N VAL A 209 25.43 0.98 -20.07
CA VAL A 209 26.85 1.33 -20.09
C VAL A 209 26.97 2.86 -20.19
N PRO A 210 27.80 3.51 -19.35
CA PRO A 210 28.05 4.93 -19.48
C PRO A 210 28.55 5.25 -20.91
N ARG A 211 27.86 6.12 -21.62
CA ARG A 211 28.33 6.57 -22.93
C ARG A 211 29.50 7.52 -22.69
N PRO A 212 30.67 7.30 -23.34
CA PRO A 212 31.74 8.26 -23.25
C PRO A 212 31.26 9.61 -23.81
N PRO A 213 31.72 10.74 -23.27
CA PRO A 213 31.38 12.07 -23.80
C PRO A 213 31.76 12.13 -25.27
N GLU A 214 30.85 12.65 -26.11
CA GLU A 214 31.17 12.89 -27.52
C GLU A 214 32.30 13.91 -27.57
N PRO A 215 33.35 13.70 -28.39
CA PRO A 215 34.40 14.69 -28.56
C PRO A 215 33.82 15.96 -29.18
N THR A 216 34.07 17.09 -28.53
CA THR A 216 33.72 18.46 -28.94
C THR A 216 34.44 18.85 -30.21
#